data_df5e819c095619edf6cc403294984d1c
#
_entry.id   df5e819c095619edf6cc403294984d1c
#
_cell.length_a   1.000
_cell.length_b   1.000
_cell.length_c   1.000
_cell.angle_alpha   90.00
_cell.angle_beta   90.00
_cell.angle_gamma   90.00
#
_symmetry.space_group_name_H-M   'P 1'
#
loop_
_entity.id
_entity.type
_entity.pdbx_description
1 polymer ?
#
loop_
_entity_poly.entity_id
_entity_poly.type
_entity_poly.pdbx_seq_one_letter_code
_entity_poly.pdbx_strand_id
1 'polypeptide(L)'
;MKKNETIRVKNLETGYSDRKNTTVITRNINASLYSRELTCLLGPNGSGKSTLLKTLTAFLPPLKGEILIHGRPLSSYSELELATVIGVVLTERLTVNNMSVNELVGMGRSPYTGFWGRMSDYDRMVVREAISLVGIEPLRGRMVQTLSDGERQKVMIAKALAQETPVIFLDEPTAFLDYPSKVEIMQLLQTLSRERDKTVFLSTHDLELALQIADKVWLLDKPHGVTIGTPEDLALKGEMTKYFHREGVSFDIESGLFKIEHRLTQMITLEGNGPVADMIRKALARHGVAVTHEENENIIYVDDSEIRLNGDTYPDIDSLLEAVDTLFDCR
;
A
#
# COMPACT_ATOMS: atom_id res chain seq x y z
N MET A 1 4.56 -25.34 3.57
CA MET A 1 4.32 -25.51 2.11
C MET A 1 5.35 -24.69 1.35
N LYS A 2 5.84 -25.19 0.21
CA LYS A 2 6.87 -24.51 -0.58
C LYS A 2 6.25 -23.37 -1.40
N LYS A 3 6.81 -22.17 -1.34
CA LYS A 3 6.44 -21.06 -2.22
C LYS A 3 6.91 -21.37 -3.64
N ASN A 4 6.04 -21.22 -4.64
CA ASN A 4 6.38 -21.44 -6.03
C ASN A 4 6.55 -20.07 -6.72
N GLU A 5 7.60 -19.95 -7.54
CA GLU A 5 7.79 -18.78 -8.38
C GLU A 5 6.67 -18.72 -9.45
N THR A 6 5.92 -17.65 -9.43
CA THR A 6 4.81 -17.42 -10.36
C THR A 6 5.19 -16.49 -11.50
N ILE A 7 5.93 -15.43 -11.18
CA ILE A 7 6.44 -14.49 -12.19
C ILE A 7 7.92 -14.29 -11.99
N ARG A 8 8.68 -14.33 -13.06
CA ARG A 8 10.09 -13.94 -13.11
C ARG A 8 10.32 -12.85 -14.13
N VAL A 9 11.05 -11.83 -13.71
CA VAL A 9 11.44 -10.69 -14.54
C VAL A 9 12.95 -10.68 -14.72
N LYS A 10 13.43 -10.56 -15.96
CA LYS A 10 14.85 -10.57 -16.30
C LYS A 10 15.21 -9.36 -17.15
N ASN A 11 16.14 -8.54 -16.67
CA ASN A 11 16.68 -7.37 -17.36
C ASN A 11 15.61 -6.47 -17.99
N LEU A 12 14.46 -6.32 -17.29
CA LEU A 12 13.31 -5.62 -17.80
C LEU A 12 13.57 -4.12 -17.85
N GLU A 13 13.28 -3.52 -19.02
CA GLU A 13 13.13 -2.08 -19.19
C GLU A 13 11.68 -1.77 -19.53
N THR A 14 11.10 -0.79 -18.82
CA THR A 14 9.72 -0.33 -19.03
C THR A 14 9.68 1.12 -19.46
N GLY A 15 8.65 1.48 -20.20
CA GLY A 15 8.46 2.85 -20.68
C GLY A 15 7.49 2.91 -21.85
N TYR A 16 7.58 3.97 -22.62
CA TYR A 16 6.71 4.24 -23.75
C TYR A 16 7.54 4.38 -25.00
N SER A 17 7.10 3.78 -26.10
CA SER A 17 7.72 3.92 -27.40
C SER A 17 6.67 4.30 -28.43
N ASP A 18 6.88 5.38 -29.12
CA ASP A 18 6.16 5.75 -30.32
C ASP A 18 7.10 5.70 -31.55
N ARG A 19 6.57 6.00 -32.73
CA ARG A 19 7.33 5.92 -33.99
C ARG A 19 8.59 6.79 -34.03
N LYS A 20 8.74 7.77 -33.15
CA LYS A 20 9.84 8.76 -33.18
C LYS A 20 10.68 8.78 -31.91
N ASN A 21 10.08 8.46 -30.75
CA ASN A 21 10.74 8.61 -29.46
C ASN A 21 10.50 7.38 -28.57
N THR A 22 11.53 6.99 -27.82
CA THR A 22 11.42 5.99 -26.75
C THR A 22 11.80 6.63 -25.43
N THR A 23 10.85 6.64 -24.49
CA THR A 23 11.04 7.13 -23.14
C THR A 23 11.14 5.96 -22.19
N VAL A 24 12.34 5.66 -21.71
CA VAL A 24 12.58 4.63 -20.70
C VAL A 24 12.26 5.18 -19.31
N ILE A 25 11.42 4.50 -18.57
CA ILE A 25 11.00 4.86 -17.22
C ILE A 25 11.79 4.09 -16.17
N THR A 26 11.91 2.76 -16.34
CA THR A 26 12.69 1.90 -15.45
C THR A 26 13.63 1.02 -16.24
N ARG A 27 14.77 0.63 -15.64
CA ARG A 27 15.81 -0.14 -16.30
C ARG A 27 16.27 -1.30 -15.43
N ASN A 28 16.72 -2.36 -16.11
CA ASN A 28 17.44 -3.49 -15.52
C ASN A 28 16.75 -4.11 -14.30
N ILE A 29 15.41 -4.27 -14.35
CA ILE A 29 14.66 -4.92 -13.29
C ILE A 29 14.89 -6.43 -13.38
N ASN A 30 15.38 -7.02 -12.29
CA ASN A 30 15.51 -8.45 -12.09
C ASN A 30 14.79 -8.82 -10.79
N ALA A 31 13.70 -9.57 -10.89
CA ALA A 31 12.79 -9.78 -9.77
C ALA A 31 11.95 -11.04 -9.96
N SER A 32 11.42 -11.57 -8.86
CA SER A 32 10.46 -12.68 -8.88
C SER A 32 9.32 -12.44 -7.91
N LEU A 33 8.13 -12.91 -8.28
CA LEU A 33 6.95 -12.97 -7.43
C LEU A 33 6.63 -14.45 -7.15
N TYR A 34 6.15 -14.71 -5.95
CA TYR A 34 5.89 -16.07 -5.50
C TYR A 34 4.44 -16.24 -5.06
N SER A 35 3.95 -17.47 -5.19
CA SER A 35 2.66 -17.83 -4.62
C SER A 35 2.67 -17.64 -3.10
N ARG A 36 1.51 -17.33 -2.53
CA ARG A 36 1.31 -17.09 -1.09
C ARG A 36 2.09 -15.88 -0.56
N GLU A 37 2.44 -14.95 -1.42
CA GLU A 37 3.08 -13.69 -1.03
C GLU A 37 2.21 -12.49 -1.42
N LEU A 38 2.09 -11.56 -0.48
CA LEU A 38 1.63 -10.21 -0.72
C LEU A 38 2.86 -9.33 -0.95
N THR A 39 3.04 -8.87 -2.18
CA THR A 39 4.13 -7.97 -2.55
C THR A 39 3.61 -6.56 -2.78
N CYS A 40 4.19 -5.57 -2.10
CA CYS A 40 3.86 -4.16 -2.30
C CYS A 40 4.94 -3.45 -3.13
N LEU A 41 4.52 -2.77 -4.19
CA LEU A 41 5.36 -1.87 -4.98
C LEU A 41 5.26 -0.45 -4.43
N LEU A 42 6.34 0.02 -3.83
CA LEU A 42 6.45 1.35 -3.23
C LEU A 42 7.42 2.23 -4.02
N GLY A 43 7.24 3.52 -3.92
CA GLY A 43 8.14 4.51 -4.51
C GLY A 43 7.47 5.87 -4.66
N PRO A 44 8.24 6.94 -4.86
CA PRO A 44 7.73 8.29 -5.04
C PRO A 44 6.74 8.41 -6.20
N ASN A 45 5.95 9.48 -6.20
CA ASN A 45 5.09 9.77 -7.35
C ASN A 45 5.95 10.02 -8.60
N GLY A 46 5.53 9.44 -9.73
CA GLY A 46 6.27 9.52 -10.99
C GLY A 46 7.49 8.59 -11.09
N SER A 47 7.74 7.69 -10.12
CA SER A 47 8.83 6.70 -10.19
C SER A 47 8.61 5.62 -11.27
N GLY A 48 7.38 5.44 -11.76
CA GLY A 48 7.05 4.46 -12.79
C GLY A 48 6.27 3.24 -12.30
N LYS A 49 5.69 3.25 -11.10
CA LYS A 49 4.92 2.13 -10.53
C LYS A 49 3.83 1.62 -11.48
N SER A 50 2.94 2.50 -11.94
CA SER A 50 1.86 2.12 -12.85
C SER A 50 2.37 1.68 -14.23
N THR A 51 3.50 2.23 -14.70
CA THR A 51 4.14 1.77 -15.95
C THR A 51 4.68 0.35 -15.80
N LEU A 52 5.36 0.06 -14.68
CA LEU A 52 5.85 -1.29 -14.37
C LEU A 52 4.67 -2.27 -14.24
N LEU A 53 3.63 -1.91 -13.48
CA LEU A 53 2.44 -2.75 -13.31
C LEU A 53 1.76 -3.02 -14.66
N LYS A 54 1.55 -2.00 -15.50
CA LYS A 54 0.99 -2.16 -16.85
C LYS A 54 1.87 -3.07 -17.75
N THR A 55 3.18 -3.04 -17.57
CA THR A 55 4.09 -3.92 -18.34
C THR A 55 4.03 -5.36 -17.82
N LEU A 56 3.97 -5.57 -16.49
CA LEU A 56 3.83 -6.91 -15.89
C LEU A 56 2.50 -7.59 -16.23
N THR A 57 1.47 -6.80 -16.53
CA THR A 57 0.11 -7.27 -16.88
C THR A 57 -0.16 -7.27 -18.40
N ALA A 58 0.85 -7.06 -19.22
CA ALA A 58 0.78 -7.00 -20.69
C ALA A 58 -0.07 -5.86 -21.28
N PHE A 59 -0.51 -4.86 -20.49
CA PHE A 59 -1.13 -3.63 -21.02
C PHE A 59 -0.13 -2.73 -21.75
N LEU A 60 1.17 -2.86 -21.42
CA LEU A 60 2.25 -2.20 -22.15
C LEU A 60 3.32 -3.24 -22.51
N PRO A 61 3.84 -3.23 -23.75
CA PRO A 61 4.95 -4.11 -24.10
C PRO A 61 6.23 -3.70 -23.34
N PRO A 62 7.08 -4.64 -22.93
CA PRO A 62 8.38 -4.32 -22.39
C PRO A 62 9.26 -3.67 -23.49
N LEU A 63 10.07 -2.67 -23.12
CA LEU A 63 11.05 -2.07 -24.04
C LEU A 63 12.24 -3.02 -24.27
N LYS A 64 12.67 -3.72 -23.20
CA LYS A 64 13.68 -4.78 -23.21
C LYS A 64 13.45 -5.78 -22.09
N GLY A 65 14.15 -6.90 -22.15
CA GLY A 65 14.09 -7.96 -21.17
C GLY A 65 12.95 -8.93 -21.37
N GLU A 66 12.72 -9.75 -20.37
CA GLU A 66 11.77 -10.85 -20.44
C GLU A 66 10.93 -10.93 -19.16
N ILE A 67 9.65 -11.23 -19.33
CA ILE A 67 8.72 -11.56 -18.24
C ILE A 67 8.27 -13.00 -18.48
N LEU A 68 8.46 -13.86 -17.49
CA LEU A 68 8.03 -15.26 -17.51
C LEU A 68 6.91 -15.44 -16.47
N ILE A 69 5.82 -16.09 -16.87
CA ILE A 69 4.74 -16.52 -15.99
C ILE A 69 4.76 -18.04 -15.94
N HIS A 70 4.95 -18.62 -14.74
CA HIS A 70 5.14 -20.05 -14.56
C HIS A 70 6.19 -20.64 -15.54
N GLY A 71 7.28 -19.89 -15.77
CA GLY A 71 8.37 -20.28 -16.68
C GLY A 71 8.09 -20.09 -18.17
N ARG A 72 6.89 -19.69 -18.58
CA ARG A 72 6.51 -19.43 -19.97
C ARG A 72 6.58 -17.91 -20.27
N PRO A 73 7.18 -17.47 -21.39
CA PRO A 73 7.24 -16.05 -21.75
C PRO A 73 5.86 -15.40 -21.88
N LEU A 74 5.71 -14.19 -21.28
CA LEU A 74 4.47 -13.41 -21.31
C LEU A 74 3.98 -13.19 -22.76
N SER A 75 4.89 -12.92 -23.69
CA SER A 75 4.59 -12.69 -25.11
C SER A 75 4.03 -13.92 -25.85
N SER A 76 4.11 -15.10 -25.26
CA SER A 76 3.59 -16.34 -25.85
C SER A 76 2.16 -16.67 -25.43
N TYR A 77 1.57 -15.91 -24.50
CA TYR A 77 0.19 -16.06 -24.10
C TYR A 77 -0.74 -15.32 -25.06
N SER A 78 -1.83 -15.94 -25.47
CA SER A 78 -2.97 -15.22 -26.03
C SER A 78 -3.68 -14.39 -24.98
N GLU A 79 -4.46 -13.39 -25.39
CA GLU A 79 -5.25 -12.55 -24.46
C GLU A 79 -6.18 -13.40 -23.58
N LEU A 80 -6.81 -14.43 -24.16
CA LEU A 80 -7.70 -15.32 -23.43
C LEU A 80 -6.94 -16.17 -22.40
N GLU A 81 -5.81 -16.76 -22.77
CA GLU A 81 -4.95 -17.50 -21.83
C GLU A 81 -4.49 -16.58 -20.70
N LEU A 82 -4.04 -15.36 -21.02
CA LEU A 82 -3.57 -14.41 -20.03
C LEU A 82 -4.68 -14.02 -19.04
N ALA A 83 -5.91 -13.85 -19.54
CA ALA A 83 -7.08 -13.58 -18.71
C ALA A 83 -7.45 -14.74 -17.77
N THR A 84 -6.93 -15.95 -17.95
CA THR A 84 -7.09 -17.05 -16.98
C THR A 84 -5.94 -17.16 -15.99
N VAL A 85 -4.88 -16.37 -16.16
CA VAL A 85 -3.66 -16.43 -15.32
C VAL A 85 -3.49 -15.16 -14.49
N ILE A 86 -3.83 -14.00 -15.04
CA ILE A 86 -3.68 -12.70 -14.37
C ILE A 86 -5.05 -12.02 -14.21
N GLY A 87 -5.42 -11.68 -12.98
CA GLY A 87 -6.49 -10.76 -12.66
C GLY A 87 -5.93 -9.36 -12.38
N VAL A 88 -6.61 -8.31 -12.84
CA VAL A 88 -6.16 -6.93 -12.67
C VAL A 88 -7.26 -6.07 -12.10
N VAL A 89 -6.91 -5.30 -11.07
CA VAL A 89 -7.75 -4.24 -10.50
C VAL A 89 -7.02 -2.92 -10.72
N LEU A 90 -7.59 -2.04 -11.55
CA LEU A 90 -7.02 -0.72 -11.84
C LEU A 90 -7.66 0.35 -10.96
N THR A 91 -6.92 1.43 -10.71
CA THR A 91 -7.37 2.62 -9.97
C THR A 91 -8.45 3.41 -10.72
N GLU A 92 -8.55 3.23 -12.04
CA GLU A 92 -9.51 3.97 -12.85
C GLU A 92 -10.94 3.70 -12.42
N ARG A 93 -11.69 4.77 -12.16
CA ARG A 93 -13.11 4.68 -11.81
C ARG A 93 -13.87 4.11 -13.00
N LEU A 94 -14.34 2.88 -12.88
CA LEU A 94 -15.29 2.34 -13.84
C LEU A 94 -16.60 3.15 -13.76
N THR A 95 -16.87 3.93 -14.81
CA THR A 95 -18.17 4.57 -15.01
C THR A 95 -19.13 3.57 -15.64
N VAL A 96 -19.64 2.66 -14.83
CA VAL A 96 -20.65 1.69 -15.26
C VAL A 96 -22.00 2.17 -14.76
N ASN A 97 -22.89 2.47 -15.68
CA ASN A 97 -24.27 2.85 -15.37
C ASN A 97 -25.20 1.65 -15.52
N ASN A 98 -26.21 1.54 -14.65
CA ASN A 98 -27.26 0.53 -14.70
C ASN A 98 -26.77 -0.92 -14.64
N MET A 99 -25.73 -1.20 -13.87
CA MET A 99 -25.21 -2.53 -13.62
C MET A 99 -25.25 -2.83 -12.12
N SER A 100 -25.77 -3.98 -11.74
CA SER A 100 -25.75 -4.46 -10.35
C SER A 100 -24.37 -5.00 -9.97
N VAL A 101 -24.10 -5.10 -8.66
CA VAL A 101 -22.88 -5.72 -8.12
C VAL A 101 -22.73 -7.15 -8.65
N ASN A 102 -23.82 -7.94 -8.66
CA ASN A 102 -23.77 -9.32 -9.16
C ASN A 102 -23.37 -9.40 -10.63
N GLU A 103 -23.87 -8.50 -11.46
CA GLU A 103 -23.51 -8.44 -12.89
C GLU A 103 -22.06 -8.02 -13.09
N LEU A 104 -21.59 -7.00 -12.35
CA LEU A 104 -20.20 -6.55 -12.46
C LEU A 104 -19.22 -7.65 -12.01
N VAL A 105 -19.48 -8.34 -10.89
CA VAL A 105 -18.65 -9.47 -10.45
C VAL A 105 -18.73 -10.62 -11.46
N GLY A 106 -19.90 -10.85 -12.05
CA GLY A 106 -20.12 -11.84 -13.11
C GLY A 106 -19.26 -11.59 -14.36
N MET A 107 -18.90 -10.33 -14.68
CA MET A 107 -17.96 -10.03 -15.77
C MET A 107 -16.57 -10.65 -15.56
N GLY A 108 -16.18 -10.98 -14.32
CA GLY A 108 -14.97 -11.74 -14.03
C GLY A 108 -14.96 -13.12 -14.70
N ARG A 109 -16.13 -13.66 -15.05
CA ARG A 109 -16.27 -14.96 -15.75
C ARG A 109 -16.15 -14.85 -17.27
N SER A 110 -15.95 -13.65 -17.84
CA SER A 110 -15.86 -13.45 -19.31
C SER A 110 -14.89 -14.41 -20.00
N PRO A 111 -13.71 -14.77 -19.45
CA PRO A 111 -12.80 -15.73 -20.10
C PRO A 111 -13.40 -17.14 -20.26
N TYR A 112 -14.46 -17.48 -19.52
CA TYR A 112 -15.04 -18.82 -19.45
C TYR A 112 -16.42 -18.94 -20.11
N THR A 113 -17.12 -17.81 -20.37
CA THR A 113 -18.52 -17.80 -20.79
C THR A 113 -18.73 -17.77 -22.32
N GLY A 114 -17.64 -17.75 -23.07
CA GLY A 114 -17.67 -17.73 -24.54
C GLY A 114 -18.33 -16.49 -25.12
N PHE A 115 -18.53 -16.45 -26.43
CA PHE A 115 -19.03 -15.30 -27.18
C PHE A 115 -20.42 -14.79 -26.71
N TRP A 116 -21.30 -15.69 -26.30
CA TRP A 116 -22.67 -15.35 -25.88
C TRP A 116 -22.78 -14.95 -24.41
N GLY A 117 -21.69 -14.97 -23.65
CA GLY A 117 -21.69 -14.59 -22.24
C GLY A 117 -22.59 -15.44 -21.32
N ARG A 118 -22.94 -16.67 -21.73
CA ARG A 118 -23.84 -17.53 -20.96
C ARG A 118 -23.09 -18.13 -19.76
N MET A 119 -23.54 -17.77 -18.56
CA MET A 119 -22.99 -18.31 -17.33
C MET A 119 -23.55 -19.71 -17.01
N SER A 120 -22.69 -20.65 -16.76
CA SER A 120 -23.02 -21.96 -16.23
C SER A 120 -23.43 -21.87 -14.74
N ASP A 121 -23.90 -22.97 -14.16
CA ASP A 121 -24.16 -23.04 -12.71
C ASP A 121 -22.87 -22.91 -11.89
N TYR A 122 -21.77 -23.43 -12.42
CA TYR A 122 -20.44 -23.26 -11.84
C TYR A 122 -20.03 -21.77 -11.81
N ASP A 123 -20.18 -21.03 -12.92
CA ASP A 123 -19.87 -19.61 -12.96
C ASP A 123 -20.70 -18.82 -11.95
N ARG A 124 -21.98 -19.14 -11.82
CA ARG A 124 -22.85 -18.51 -10.81
C ARG A 124 -22.42 -18.83 -9.38
N MET A 125 -21.92 -20.04 -9.13
CA MET A 125 -21.35 -20.44 -7.85
C MET A 125 -20.08 -19.63 -7.55
N VAL A 126 -19.14 -19.55 -8.47
CA VAL A 126 -17.89 -18.77 -8.33
C VAL A 126 -18.17 -17.29 -8.05
N VAL A 127 -19.14 -16.69 -8.73
CA VAL A 127 -19.55 -15.30 -8.47
C VAL A 127 -20.08 -15.14 -7.03
N ARG A 128 -20.90 -16.07 -6.55
CA ARG A 128 -21.40 -16.02 -5.18
C ARG A 128 -20.27 -16.15 -4.16
N GLU A 129 -19.36 -17.09 -4.39
CA GLU A 129 -18.19 -17.27 -3.52
C GLU A 129 -17.29 -16.04 -3.50
N ALA A 130 -17.04 -15.42 -4.66
CA ALA A 130 -16.25 -14.19 -4.73
C ALA A 130 -16.89 -13.03 -3.97
N ILE A 131 -18.21 -12.87 -4.06
CA ILE A 131 -18.98 -11.87 -3.30
C ILE A 131 -18.87 -12.13 -1.79
N SER A 132 -18.99 -13.42 -1.37
CA SER A 132 -18.89 -13.81 0.03
C SER A 132 -17.50 -13.62 0.60
N LEU A 133 -16.45 -13.94 -0.16
CA LEU A 133 -15.07 -13.79 0.28
C LEU A 133 -14.68 -12.35 0.62
N VAL A 134 -15.29 -11.36 -0.04
CA VAL A 134 -15.04 -9.94 0.24
C VAL A 134 -16.09 -9.30 1.16
N GLY A 135 -17.05 -10.09 1.67
CA GLY A 135 -18.06 -9.67 2.65
C GLY A 135 -19.06 -8.64 2.11
N ILE A 136 -19.43 -8.75 0.82
CA ILE A 136 -20.37 -7.80 0.17
C ILE A 136 -21.70 -8.42 -0.26
N GLU A 137 -22.12 -9.52 0.36
CA GLU A 137 -23.41 -10.18 0.07
C GLU A 137 -24.61 -9.22 0.15
N PRO A 138 -24.70 -8.30 1.14
CA PRO A 138 -25.81 -7.35 1.24
C PRO A 138 -25.89 -6.38 0.03
N LEU A 139 -24.77 -6.19 -0.68
CA LEU A 139 -24.69 -5.28 -1.82
C LEU A 139 -25.06 -5.93 -3.14
N ARG A 140 -25.25 -7.24 -3.20
CA ARG A 140 -25.37 -8.04 -4.42
C ARG A 140 -26.37 -7.49 -5.46
N GLY A 141 -27.51 -6.99 -5.00
CA GLY A 141 -28.57 -6.44 -5.86
C GLY A 141 -28.47 -4.93 -6.08
N ARG A 142 -27.54 -4.23 -5.39
CA ARG A 142 -27.40 -2.77 -5.51
C ARG A 142 -26.74 -2.39 -6.83
N MET A 143 -27.07 -1.22 -7.32
CA MET A 143 -26.45 -0.64 -8.50
C MET A 143 -25.06 -0.08 -8.16
N VAL A 144 -24.06 -0.37 -8.99
CA VAL A 144 -22.65 0.00 -8.77
C VAL A 144 -22.45 1.50 -8.56
N GLN A 145 -23.23 2.33 -9.24
CA GLN A 145 -23.16 3.79 -9.10
C GLN A 145 -23.65 4.33 -7.74
N THR A 146 -24.34 3.50 -6.93
CA THR A 146 -24.83 3.88 -5.60
C THR A 146 -23.91 3.47 -4.47
N LEU A 147 -22.78 2.86 -4.78
CA LEU A 147 -21.81 2.36 -3.82
C LEU A 147 -20.85 3.46 -3.37
N SER A 148 -20.43 3.38 -2.10
CA SER A 148 -19.27 4.13 -1.61
C SER A 148 -17.98 3.68 -2.34
N ASP A 149 -16.93 4.47 -2.24
CA ASP A 149 -15.65 4.12 -2.89
C ASP A 149 -15.07 2.81 -2.30
N GLY A 150 -15.18 2.59 -0.97
CA GLY A 150 -14.77 1.34 -0.33
C GLY A 150 -15.59 0.12 -0.76
N GLU A 151 -16.93 0.25 -0.81
CA GLU A 151 -17.81 -0.80 -1.33
C GLU A 151 -17.48 -1.13 -2.79
N ARG A 152 -17.27 -0.09 -3.62
CA ARG A 152 -16.90 -0.26 -5.03
C ARG A 152 -15.55 -0.97 -5.18
N GLN A 153 -14.56 -0.64 -4.35
CA GLN A 153 -13.26 -1.29 -4.36
C GLN A 153 -13.38 -2.79 -4.03
N LYS A 154 -14.17 -3.15 -3.02
CA LYS A 154 -14.47 -4.56 -2.70
C LYS A 154 -15.13 -5.29 -3.88
N VAL A 155 -16.07 -4.63 -4.59
CA VAL A 155 -16.70 -5.20 -5.78
C VAL A 155 -15.69 -5.44 -6.90
N MET A 156 -14.73 -4.54 -7.11
CA MET A 156 -13.66 -4.72 -8.10
C MET A 156 -12.73 -5.88 -7.73
N ILE A 157 -12.42 -6.06 -6.45
CA ILE A 157 -11.66 -7.21 -5.96
C ILE A 157 -12.47 -8.50 -6.15
N ALA A 158 -13.79 -8.50 -5.82
CA ALA A 158 -14.66 -9.65 -6.06
C ALA A 158 -14.70 -10.05 -7.55
N LYS A 159 -14.77 -9.07 -8.46
CA LYS A 159 -14.68 -9.31 -9.91
C LYS A 159 -13.37 -10.00 -10.29
N ALA A 160 -12.24 -9.53 -9.77
CA ALA A 160 -10.94 -10.16 -10.04
C ALA A 160 -10.84 -11.57 -9.43
N LEU A 161 -11.46 -11.81 -8.26
CA LEU A 161 -11.54 -13.14 -7.65
C LEU A 161 -12.42 -14.10 -8.45
N ALA A 162 -13.55 -13.61 -8.99
CA ALA A 162 -14.43 -14.41 -9.85
C ALA A 162 -13.74 -14.87 -11.14
N GLN A 163 -12.64 -14.26 -11.53
CA GLN A 163 -11.80 -14.68 -12.66
C GLN A 163 -10.95 -15.93 -12.33
N GLU A 164 -10.87 -16.33 -11.05
CA GLU A 164 -10.12 -17.51 -10.55
C GLU A 164 -8.63 -17.57 -10.94
N THR A 165 -8.02 -16.43 -11.21
CA THR A 165 -6.61 -16.36 -11.61
C THR A 165 -5.67 -16.65 -10.43
N PRO A 166 -4.51 -17.30 -10.67
CA PRO A 166 -3.49 -17.51 -9.63
C PRO A 166 -2.76 -16.22 -9.22
N VAL A 167 -2.71 -15.22 -10.09
CA VAL A 167 -2.02 -13.95 -9.87
C VAL A 167 -3.02 -12.80 -9.91
N ILE A 168 -2.92 -11.87 -8.95
CA ILE A 168 -3.76 -10.68 -8.88
C ILE A 168 -2.84 -9.46 -8.77
N PHE A 169 -2.98 -8.54 -9.72
CA PHE A 169 -2.36 -7.22 -9.71
C PHE A 169 -3.38 -6.15 -9.34
N LEU A 170 -2.98 -5.25 -8.43
CA LEU A 170 -3.82 -4.12 -8.04
C LEU A 170 -3.03 -2.82 -8.14
N ASP A 171 -3.58 -1.85 -8.85
CA ASP A 171 -2.99 -0.51 -8.93
C ASP A 171 -3.70 0.39 -7.92
N GLU A 172 -3.00 0.77 -6.85
CA GLU A 172 -3.46 1.62 -5.75
C GLU A 172 -4.84 1.23 -5.17
N PRO A 173 -5.03 -0.01 -4.69
CA PRO A 173 -6.36 -0.50 -4.27
C PRO A 173 -6.93 0.23 -3.05
N THR A 174 -6.15 1.02 -2.35
CA THR A 174 -6.55 1.78 -1.15
C THR A 174 -6.72 3.27 -1.42
N ALA A 175 -6.60 3.72 -2.68
CA ALA A 175 -6.77 5.13 -3.04
C ALA A 175 -8.20 5.61 -2.71
N PHE A 176 -8.28 6.83 -2.19
CA PHE A 176 -9.54 7.52 -1.84
C PHE A 176 -10.37 6.87 -0.69
N LEU A 177 -9.79 5.89 0.02
CA LEU A 177 -10.45 5.25 1.16
C LEU A 177 -10.04 5.91 2.48
N ASP A 178 -10.93 5.89 3.46
CA ASP A 178 -10.60 6.19 4.85
C ASP A 178 -9.70 5.10 5.46
N TYR A 179 -9.04 5.40 6.57
CA TYR A 179 -8.05 4.50 7.14
C TYR A 179 -8.61 3.12 7.52
N PRO A 180 -9.80 2.99 8.17
CA PRO A 180 -10.39 1.68 8.45
C PRO A 180 -10.63 0.85 7.19
N SER A 181 -11.19 1.45 6.14
CA SER A 181 -11.42 0.78 4.86
C SER A 181 -10.13 0.33 4.17
N LYS A 182 -9.05 1.13 4.27
CA LYS A 182 -7.72 0.74 3.78
C LYS A 182 -7.22 -0.51 4.49
N VAL A 183 -7.29 -0.53 5.82
CA VAL A 183 -6.86 -1.67 6.64
C VAL A 183 -7.65 -2.93 6.24
N GLU A 184 -8.97 -2.82 6.11
CA GLU A 184 -9.84 -3.93 5.73
C GLU A 184 -9.47 -4.52 4.35
N ILE A 185 -9.24 -3.67 3.35
CA ILE A 185 -8.80 -4.11 2.02
C ILE A 185 -7.43 -4.79 2.09
N MET A 186 -6.47 -4.23 2.82
CA MET A 186 -5.13 -4.81 2.92
C MET A 186 -5.15 -6.17 3.64
N GLN A 187 -5.95 -6.31 4.70
CA GLN A 187 -6.15 -7.59 5.39
C GLN A 187 -6.82 -8.63 4.49
N LEU A 188 -7.83 -8.24 3.71
CA LEU A 188 -8.44 -9.10 2.70
C LEU A 188 -7.40 -9.61 1.70
N LEU A 189 -6.56 -8.73 1.14
CA LEU A 189 -5.53 -9.11 0.17
C LEU A 189 -4.47 -10.04 0.79
N GLN A 190 -4.11 -9.84 2.06
CA GLN A 190 -3.22 -10.74 2.79
C GLN A 190 -3.85 -12.12 3.00
N THR A 191 -5.12 -12.18 3.38
CA THR A 191 -5.87 -13.44 3.52
C THR A 191 -5.92 -14.19 2.19
N LEU A 192 -6.22 -13.49 1.09
CA LEU A 192 -6.23 -14.08 -0.24
C LEU A 192 -4.87 -14.66 -0.65
N SER A 193 -3.77 -13.99 -0.34
CA SER A 193 -2.45 -14.52 -0.65
C SER A 193 -2.16 -15.79 0.16
N ARG A 194 -2.39 -15.78 1.46
CA ARG A 194 -2.00 -16.85 2.39
C ARG A 194 -2.90 -18.06 2.36
N GLU A 195 -4.22 -17.85 2.36
CA GLU A 195 -5.22 -18.92 2.49
C GLU A 195 -5.71 -19.46 1.15
N ARG A 196 -5.61 -18.67 0.07
CA ARG A 196 -6.07 -19.06 -1.27
C ARG A 196 -4.93 -19.26 -2.26
N ASP A 197 -3.70 -19.38 -1.77
CA ASP A 197 -2.49 -19.62 -2.58
C ASP A 197 -2.26 -18.59 -3.71
N LYS A 198 -2.85 -17.39 -3.59
CA LYS A 198 -2.71 -16.36 -4.62
C LYS A 198 -1.35 -15.68 -4.55
N THR A 199 -0.83 -15.27 -5.69
CA THR A 199 0.23 -14.25 -5.78
C THR A 199 -0.46 -12.90 -5.86
N VAL A 200 -0.25 -12.05 -4.87
CA VAL A 200 -0.83 -10.71 -4.82
C VAL A 200 0.28 -9.68 -4.97
N PHE A 201 0.17 -8.84 -5.99
CA PHE A 201 1.08 -7.73 -6.22
C PHE A 201 0.29 -6.44 -6.32
N LEU A 202 0.60 -5.47 -5.48
CA LEU A 202 -0.09 -4.19 -5.52
C LEU A 202 0.87 -3.00 -5.50
N SER A 203 0.53 -1.94 -6.22
CA SER A 203 1.15 -0.63 -6.05
C SER A 203 0.41 0.14 -4.96
N THR A 204 1.14 0.88 -4.13
CA THR A 204 0.54 1.78 -3.15
C THR A 204 1.49 2.93 -2.81
N HIS A 205 0.92 4.04 -2.35
CA HIS A 205 1.66 5.15 -1.75
C HIS A 205 1.49 5.17 -0.21
N ASP A 206 0.72 4.25 0.34
CA ASP A 206 0.50 4.10 1.79
C ASP A 206 1.64 3.25 2.38
N LEU A 207 2.73 3.93 2.76
CA LEU A 207 3.95 3.29 3.23
C LEU A 207 3.71 2.50 4.51
N GLU A 208 3.00 3.11 5.48
CA GLU A 208 2.81 2.51 6.79
C GLU A 208 2.04 1.19 6.71
N LEU A 209 0.93 1.16 5.97
CA LEU A 209 0.16 -0.07 5.79
C LEU A 209 0.93 -1.12 5.01
N ALA A 210 1.68 -0.70 3.97
CA ALA A 210 2.48 -1.64 3.19
C ALA A 210 3.56 -2.31 4.04
N LEU A 211 4.26 -1.53 4.89
CA LEU A 211 5.33 -2.06 5.76
C LEU A 211 4.79 -2.99 6.85
N GLN A 212 3.56 -2.79 7.31
CA GLN A 212 2.93 -3.65 8.32
C GLN A 212 2.42 -4.98 7.77
N ILE A 213 2.11 -5.08 6.48
CA ILE A 213 1.33 -6.20 5.95
C ILE A 213 2.03 -6.99 4.83
N ALA A 214 2.96 -6.38 4.11
CA ALA A 214 3.63 -7.00 2.98
C ALA A 214 4.62 -8.11 3.41
N ASP A 215 4.59 -9.23 2.70
CA ASP A 215 5.63 -10.26 2.83
C ASP A 215 6.92 -9.83 2.11
N LYS A 216 6.77 -9.05 1.02
CA LYS A 216 7.87 -8.45 0.25
C LYS A 216 7.53 -7.05 -0.19
N VAL A 217 8.55 -6.22 -0.30
CA VAL A 217 8.46 -4.86 -0.83
C VAL A 217 9.41 -4.71 -2.00
N TRP A 218 8.92 -4.12 -3.08
CA TRP A 218 9.71 -3.61 -4.19
C TRP A 218 9.76 -2.09 -4.06
N LEU A 219 10.93 -1.56 -3.75
CA LEU A 219 11.18 -0.11 -3.75
C LEU A 219 11.60 0.31 -5.15
N LEU A 220 10.83 1.20 -5.76
CA LEU A 220 11.06 1.70 -7.11
C LEU A 220 11.37 3.19 -7.12
N ASP A 221 12.52 3.55 -7.68
CA ASP A 221 12.89 4.94 -7.92
C ASP A 221 13.72 5.04 -9.21
N LYS A 222 13.66 6.20 -9.88
CA LYS A 222 14.41 6.42 -11.14
C LYS A 222 15.92 6.35 -10.96
N PRO A 223 16.52 7.02 -9.94
CA PRO A 223 17.96 6.98 -9.71
C PRO A 223 18.48 5.61 -9.28
N HIS A 224 17.71 4.87 -8.48
CA HIS A 224 18.19 3.66 -7.81
C HIS A 224 17.67 2.36 -8.42
N GLY A 225 16.69 2.44 -9.36
CA GLY A 225 16.07 1.26 -9.95
C GLY A 225 15.11 0.57 -8.98
N VAL A 226 15.19 -0.76 -8.88
CA VAL A 226 14.34 -1.57 -8.01
C VAL A 226 15.18 -2.30 -6.97
N THR A 227 14.88 -2.08 -5.69
CA THR A 227 15.42 -2.84 -4.55
C THR A 227 14.31 -3.70 -3.92
N ILE A 228 14.60 -4.97 -3.63
CA ILE A 228 13.61 -5.94 -3.17
C ILE A 228 14.05 -6.54 -1.84
N GLY A 229 13.13 -6.63 -0.89
CA GLY A 229 13.39 -7.25 0.42
C GLY A 229 12.12 -7.44 1.23
N THR A 230 12.27 -7.98 2.44
CA THR A 230 11.24 -7.84 3.46
C THR A 230 11.22 -6.39 3.95
N PRO A 231 10.10 -5.88 4.48
CA PRO A 231 10.07 -4.56 5.11
C PRO A 231 11.23 -4.33 6.09
N GLU A 232 11.47 -5.32 6.95
CA GLU A 232 12.48 -5.27 8.00
C GLU A 232 13.92 -5.22 7.43
N ASP A 233 14.24 -6.07 6.46
CA ASP A 233 15.56 -6.06 5.81
C ASP A 233 15.85 -4.73 5.11
N LEU A 234 14.85 -4.16 4.45
CA LEU A 234 14.99 -2.88 3.75
C LEU A 234 15.16 -1.72 4.74
N ALA A 235 14.46 -1.76 5.88
CA ALA A 235 14.61 -0.80 6.96
C ALA A 235 16.02 -0.86 7.56
N LEU A 236 16.49 -2.05 7.95
CA LEU A 236 17.81 -2.26 8.56
C LEU A 236 18.97 -1.89 7.63
N LYS A 237 18.80 -2.03 6.31
CA LYS A 237 19.78 -1.62 5.30
C LYS A 237 19.74 -0.12 4.95
N GLY A 238 18.83 0.64 5.58
CA GLY A 238 18.65 2.07 5.29
C GLY A 238 18.01 2.39 3.93
N GLU A 239 17.49 1.39 3.24
CA GLU A 239 16.89 1.59 1.91
C GLU A 239 15.62 2.45 2.01
N MET A 240 14.86 2.40 3.12
CA MET A 240 13.69 3.25 3.31
C MET A 240 14.07 4.72 3.27
N THR A 241 15.10 5.13 4.00
CA THR A 241 15.61 6.50 3.99
C THR A 241 16.09 6.89 2.59
N LYS A 242 16.85 6.02 1.91
CA LYS A 242 17.40 6.28 0.58
C LYS A 242 16.32 6.54 -0.48
N TYR A 243 15.24 5.74 -0.50
CA TYR A 243 14.17 5.85 -1.50
C TYR A 243 13.16 6.97 -1.19
N PHE A 244 12.98 7.31 0.09
CA PHE A 244 11.99 8.30 0.54
C PHE A 244 12.62 9.52 1.21
N HIS A 245 13.93 9.74 0.99
CA HIS A 245 14.63 10.87 1.56
C HIS A 245 13.99 12.20 1.12
N ARG A 246 13.60 13.01 2.10
CA ARG A 246 13.19 14.40 1.95
C ARG A 246 13.67 15.17 3.16
N GLU A 247 14.06 16.41 2.96
CA GLU A 247 14.40 17.31 4.06
C GLU A 247 13.23 17.39 5.04
N GLY A 248 13.51 17.22 6.34
CA GLY A 248 12.52 17.22 7.39
C GLY A 248 11.73 15.90 7.57
N VAL A 249 12.15 14.81 6.91
CA VAL A 249 11.52 13.48 7.09
C VAL A 249 12.60 12.42 7.29
N SER A 250 12.49 11.66 8.37
CA SER A 250 13.35 10.51 8.66
C SER A 250 12.55 9.24 8.85
N PHE A 251 13.18 8.10 8.58
CA PHE A 251 12.62 6.78 8.89
C PHE A 251 13.16 6.33 10.24
N ASP A 252 12.29 6.14 11.19
CA ASP A 252 12.63 5.63 12.52
C ASP A 252 12.61 4.11 12.53
N ILE A 253 13.77 3.51 12.73
CA ILE A 253 13.93 2.05 12.70
C ILE A 253 13.23 1.36 13.87
N GLU A 254 13.16 2.01 15.05
CA GLU A 254 12.56 1.44 16.24
C GLU A 254 11.04 1.29 16.09
N SER A 255 10.37 2.34 15.60
CA SER A 255 8.93 2.31 15.37
C SER A 255 8.53 1.72 14.00
N GLY A 256 9.46 1.64 13.03
CA GLY A 256 9.17 1.25 11.65
C GLY A 256 8.33 2.30 10.87
N LEU A 257 8.30 3.55 11.33
CA LEU A 257 7.47 4.61 10.76
C LEU A 257 8.31 5.78 10.26
N PHE A 258 7.74 6.55 9.34
CA PHE A 258 8.30 7.84 8.96
C PHE A 258 7.93 8.91 9.98
N LYS A 259 8.92 9.69 10.43
CA LYS A 259 8.76 10.80 11.38
C LYS A 259 9.08 12.12 10.70
N ILE A 260 8.37 13.16 11.12
CA ILE A 260 8.69 14.54 10.78
C ILE A 260 9.83 14.98 11.70
N GLU A 261 10.92 15.48 11.13
CA GLU A 261 12.00 16.08 11.89
C GLU A 261 11.62 17.52 12.26
N HIS A 262 11.35 17.75 13.51
CA HIS A 262 11.07 19.09 14.02
C HIS A 262 12.38 19.83 14.25
N ARG A 263 12.42 21.11 13.91
CA ARG A 263 13.55 21.97 14.27
C ARG A 263 13.43 22.32 15.75
N LEU A 264 14.20 21.61 16.59
CA LEU A 264 14.22 21.81 18.03
C LEU A 264 15.19 22.95 18.37
N THR A 265 14.67 24.03 18.93
CA THR A 265 15.44 25.25 19.27
C THR A 265 15.51 25.51 20.77
N GLN A 266 14.64 24.89 21.54
CA GLN A 266 14.53 25.01 22.99
C GLN A 266 14.64 23.63 23.65
N MET A 267 14.93 23.61 24.94
CA MET A 267 15.06 22.36 25.72
C MET A 267 14.32 22.47 27.04
N ILE A 268 13.70 21.36 27.46
CA ILE A 268 12.99 21.24 28.74
C ILE A 268 13.24 19.85 29.30
N THR A 269 13.35 19.76 30.64
CA THR A 269 13.41 18.45 31.30
C THR A 269 12.00 17.88 31.45
N LEU A 270 11.82 16.59 31.11
CA LEU A 270 10.58 15.86 31.33
C LEU A 270 10.84 14.68 32.26
N GLU A 271 10.30 14.76 33.45
CA GLU A 271 10.30 13.68 34.45
C GLU A 271 8.94 12.97 34.43
N GLY A 272 8.97 11.66 34.22
CA GLY A 272 7.79 10.82 34.11
C GLY A 272 7.88 9.85 32.93
N ASN A 273 7.05 8.82 32.98
CA ASN A 273 6.98 7.77 31.98
C ASN A 273 5.52 7.44 31.67
N GLY A 274 5.30 6.70 30.59
CA GLY A 274 3.98 6.23 30.20
C GLY A 274 3.32 7.07 29.11
N PRO A 275 2.07 6.73 28.75
CA PRO A 275 1.40 7.30 27.58
C PRO A 275 1.26 8.83 27.59
N VAL A 276 1.04 9.42 28.77
CA VAL A 276 0.89 10.89 28.92
C VAL A 276 2.22 11.58 28.62
N ALA A 277 3.32 11.10 29.23
CA ALA A 277 4.66 11.61 28.96
C ALA A 277 5.04 11.51 27.49
N ASP A 278 4.70 10.38 26.82
CA ASP A 278 4.96 10.19 25.40
C ASP A 278 4.16 11.16 24.51
N MET A 279 2.91 11.46 24.87
CA MET A 279 2.10 12.47 24.17
C MET A 279 2.65 13.87 24.38
N ILE A 280 3.13 14.20 25.60
CA ILE A 280 3.77 15.49 25.87
C ILE A 280 5.07 15.62 25.06
N ARG A 281 5.93 14.59 24.98
CA ARG A 281 7.13 14.62 24.11
C ARG A 281 6.79 14.95 22.67
N LYS A 282 5.76 14.29 22.11
CA LYS A 282 5.29 14.56 20.74
C LYS A 282 4.75 15.97 20.59
N ALA A 283 4.03 16.47 21.59
CA ALA A 283 3.47 17.81 21.58
C ALA A 283 4.58 18.87 21.63
N LEU A 284 5.52 18.74 22.54
CA LEU A 284 6.68 19.64 22.68
C LEU A 284 7.55 19.67 21.39
N ALA A 285 7.79 18.51 20.78
CA ALA A 285 8.53 18.46 19.52
C ALA A 285 7.86 19.27 18.40
N ARG A 286 6.51 19.26 18.32
CA ARG A 286 5.76 20.12 17.37
C ARG A 286 5.92 21.61 17.64
N HIS A 287 6.17 21.98 18.88
CA HIS A 287 6.43 23.36 19.31
C HIS A 287 7.93 23.71 19.29
N GLY A 288 8.78 22.85 18.71
CA GLY A 288 10.21 23.11 18.59
C GLY A 288 11.01 22.94 19.89
N VAL A 289 10.44 22.26 20.90
CA VAL A 289 11.05 22.03 22.21
C VAL A 289 11.56 20.59 22.30
N ALA A 290 12.87 20.42 22.54
CA ALA A 290 13.50 19.15 22.82
C ALA A 290 13.27 18.74 24.29
N VAL A 291 13.06 17.45 24.50
CA VAL A 291 13.04 16.89 25.84
C VAL A 291 14.43 16.36 26.20
N THR A 292 14.93 16.75 27.35
CA THR A 292 16.19 16.24 27.93
C THR A 292 15.93 15.53 29.26
N HIS A 293 16.89 14.73 29.69
CA HIS A 293 16.96 14.12 31.03
C HIS A 293 18.02 14.82 31.90
N GLU A 294 18.74 15.81 31.35
CA GLU A 294 19.67 16.62 32.10
C GLU A 294 18.91 17.70 32.87
N GLU A 295 19.44 18.14 34.02
CA GLU A 295 18.85 19.23 34.79
C GLU A 295 18.77 20.52 33.97
N ASN A 296 17.58 21.07 33.84
CA ASN A 296 17.28 22.33 33.19
C ASN A 296 16.52 23.23 34.14
N GLU A 297 16.50 24.53 33.92
CA GLU A 297 15.73 25.48 34.69
C GLU A 297 14.21 25.20 34.63
N ASN A 298 13.76 24.60 33.54
CA ASN A 298 12.36 24.28 33.27
C ASN A 298 12.13 22.78 33.31
N ILE A 299 11.26 22.34 34.19
CA ILE A 299 10.99 20.91 34.42
C ILE A 299 9.49 20.66 34.29
N ILE A 300 9.11 19.75 33.42
CA ILE A 300 7.78 19.16 33.38
C ILE A 300 7.82 17.85 34.16
N TYR A 301 6.96 17.73 35.17
CA TYR A 301 6.71 16.50 35.91
C TYR A 301 5.36 15.92 35.47
N VAL A 302 5.34 14.61 35.19
CA VAL A 302 4.14 13.90 34.73
C VAL A 302 3.98 12.61 35.51
N ASP A 303 2.82 12.42 36.10
CA ASP A 303 2.36 11.12 36.58
C ASP A 303 0.95 10.80 36.05
N ASP A 304 0.36 9.69 36.52
CA ASP A 304 -0.95 9.24 36.04
C ASP A 304 -2.11 10.21 36.34
N SER A 305 -1.92 11.19 37.21
CA SER A 305 -2.96 12.08 37.72
C SER A 305 -2.71 13.56 37.45
N GLU A 306 -1.46 13.97 37.22
CA GLU A 306 -1.10 15.37 37.15
C GLU A 306 -0.03 15.67 36.11
N ILE A 307 -0.14 16.86 35.53
CA ILE A 307 0.88 17.47 34.66
C ILE A 307 1.32 18.76 35.35
N ARG A 308 2.60 18.91 35.67
CA ARG A 308 3.14 20.12 36.29
C ARG A 308 4.29 20.70 35.48
N LEU A 309 4.35 22.01 35.36
CA LEU A 309 5.50 22.74 34.81
C LEU A 309 6.00 23.71 35.90
N ASN A 310 7.26 23.56 36.32
CA ASN A 310 7.91 24.39 37.35
C ASN A 310 7.11 24.49 38.64
N GLY A 311 6.29 23.49 38.99
CA GLY A 311 5.45 23.43 40.20
C GLY A 311 3.99 23.82 39.98
N ASP A 312 3.64 24.49 38.89
CA ASP A 312 2.26 24.82 38.54
C ASP A 312 1.58 23.64 37.86
N THR A 313 0.33 23.34 38.22
CA THR A 313 -0.45 22.19 37.70
C THR A 313 -1.31 22.61 36.52
N TYR A 314 -1.32 21.76 35.48
CA TYR A 314 -2.09 21.97 34.26
C TYR A 314 -3.10 20.83 34.07
N PRO A 315 -4.35 21.15 33.70
CA PRO A 315 -5.43 20.13 33.56
C PRO A 315 -5.27 19.26 32.32
N ASP A 316 -4.57 19.74 31.28
CA ASP A 316 -4.40 19.06 30.00
C ASP A 316 -3.11 19.51 29.29
N ILE A 317 -2.80 18.84 28.18
CA ILE A 317 -1.60 19.12 27.38
C ILE A 317 -1.72 20.47 26.64
N ASP A 318 -2.92 20.92 26.29
CA ASP A 318 -3.15 22.18 25.60
C ASP A 318 -2.72 23.37 26.46
N SER A 319 -3.23 23.44 27.69
CA SER A 319 -2.84 24.47 28.66
C SER A 319 -1.37 24.42 29.09
N LEU A 320 -0.78 23.21 29.13
CA LEU A 320 0.67 23.07 29.29
C LEU A 320 1.44 23.71 28.13
N LEU A 321 1.03 23.46 26.86
CA LEU A 321 1.69 24.01 25.70
C LEU A 321 1.59 25.52 25.63
N GLU A 322 0.45 26.13 26.00
CA GLU A 322 0.30 27.59 26.10
C GLU A 322 1.31 28.18 27.11
N ALA A 323 1.49 27.51 28.26
CA ALA A 323 2.49 27.91 29.22
C ALA A 323 3.93 27.77 28.72
N VAL A 324 4.24 26.69 28.03
CA VAL A 324 5.55 26.46 27.39
C VAL A 324 5.82 27.51 26.32
N ASP A 325 4.85 27.83 25.47
CA ASP A 325 4.97 28.85 24.42
C ASP A 325 5.22 30.23 25.03
N THR A 326 4.55 30.53 26.16
CA THR A 326 4.78 31.77 26.91
C THR A 326 6.19 31.81 27.51
N LEU A 327 6.66 30.67 28.04
CA LEU A 327 7.97 30.53 28.66
C LEU A 327 9.12 30.77 27.67
N PHE A 328 8.97 30.29 26.44
CA PHE A 328 10.03 30.38 25.43
C PHE A 328 9.80 31.48 24.37
N ASP A 329 8.71 32.26 24.50
CA ASP A 329 8.32 33.29 23.49
C ASP A 329 8.27 32.69 22.07
N CYS A 330 7.86 31.44 21.99
CA CYS A 330 7.76 30.70 20.74
C CYS A 330 6.51 31.15 19.97
N ARG A 331 6.67 32.13 19.07
CA ARG A 331 5.67 32.51 18.07
C ARG A 331 6.14 32.20 16.66
#